data_5c6d4314048b9d321306f18adfd8508a
#
_entry.id   5c6d4314048b9d321306f18adfd8508a
#
_cell.length_a   1.000
_cell.length_b   1.000
_cell.length_c   1.000
_cell.angle_alpha   90.00
_cell.angle_beta   90.00
_cell.angle_gamma   90.00
#
_symmetry.space_group_name_H-M   'P 1'
#
loop_
_entity.id
_entity.type
_entity.pdbx_description
1 polymer ?
#
loop_
_entity_poly.entity_id
_entity_poly.type
_entity_poly.pdbx_seq_one_letter_code
_entity_poly.pdbx_strand_id
1 'polypeptide(L)'
;ENEIWVGSSNGLVRVINGPNGNYSIYKKSSSQSSIVSNYVKDLAWDTNRNMLWIATDNGLSRYIPSEDKFFNIQTTPYADSIVENDISELLVATRSGRLWYTTETEPGINCLSVEFDSESKSPPPANHFEHDPIDEKSIADNNITDFIEDRAGHVWIGTGQNGISFLSFVKSKFTHHRYDQENEWGLKSDKIYSITTMTD
;
A
#
# COMPACT_ATOMS: atom_id res chain seq x y z
N GLU A 1 -17.47 -4.17 -18.27
CA GLU A 1 -16.50 -3.37 -19.06
C GLU A 1 -15.11 -3.63 -18.48
N ASN A 2 -14.12 -3.84 -19.36
CA ASN A 2 -12.73 -4.01 -18.92
C ASN A 2 -12.11 -2.62 -18.78
N GLU A 3 -11.75 -2.27 -17.55
CA GLU A 3 -11.06 -1.02 -17.23
C GLU A 3 -9.61 -1.32 -16.85
N ILE A 4 -8.70 -0.48 -17.36
CA ILE A 4 -7.29 -0.50 -16.99
C ILE A 4 -6.93 0.89 -16.48
N TRP A 5 -6.27 0.93 -15.34
CA TRP A 5 -5.72 2.14 -14.77
C TRP A 5 -4.20 2.14 -14.89
N VAL A 6 -3.64 3.25 -15.31
CA VAL A 6 -2.20 3.41 -15.54
C VAL A 6 -1.72 4.66 -14.81
N GLY A 7 -0.85 4.46 -13.83
CA GLY A 7 -0.11 5.53 -13.18
C GLY A 7 1.13 5.91 -13.97
N SER A 8 1.47 7.18 -13.97
CA SER A 8 2.69 7.69 -14.62
C SER A 8 3.24 8.91 -13.87
N SER A 9 4.41 9.39 -14.27
CA SER A 9 4.97 10.65 -13.78
C SER A 9 4.21 11.92 -14.26
N ASN A 10 3.17 11.75 -15.08
CA ASN A 10 2.40 12.86 -15.65
C ASN A 10 0.87 12.69 -15.51
N GLY A 11 0.44 11.96 -14.51
CA GLY A 11 -0.97 11.77 -14.16
C GLY A 11 -1.41 10.31 -14.19
N LEU A 12 -2.71 10.14 -14.00
CA LEU A 12 -3.42 8.87 -13.99
C LEU A 12 -4.27 8.74 -15.25
N VAL A 13 -4.22 7.60 -15.91
CA VAL A 13 -5.00 7.30 -17.11
C VAL A 13 -5.96 6.16 -16.82
N ARG A 14 -7.22 6.33 -17.18
CA ARG A 14 -8.25 5.28 -17.23
C ARG A 14 -8.51 4.93 -18.68
N VAL A 15 -8.38 3.65 -19.01
CA VAL A 15 -8.67 3.08 -20.34
C VAL A 15 -9.87 2.16 -20.23
N ILE A 16 -10.89 2.38 -21.07
CA ILE A 16 -12.13 1.62 -21.09
C ILE A 16 -12.21 0.84 -22.41
N ASN A 17 -12.49 -0.46 -22.34
CA ASN A 17 -12.63 -1.37 -23.48
C ASN A 17 -11.37 -1.56 -24.33
N GLY A 18 -10.18 -1.53 -23.69
CA GLY A 18 -8.90 -1.89 -24.30
C GLY A 18 -8.24 -0.76 -25.09
N PRO A 19 -7.14 -1.04 -25.80
CA PRO A 19 -6.23 -0.02 -26.34
C PRO A 19 -6.85 0.88 -27.43
N ASN A 20 -7.94 0.43 -28.07
CA ASN A 20 -8.70 1.24 -29.04
C ASN A 20 -9.97 1.86 -28.45
N GLY A 21 -10.15 1.74 -27.14
CA GLY A 21 -11.30 2.26 -26.42
C GLY A 21 -11.17 3.75 -26.05
N ASN A 22 -12.09 4.20 -25.23
CA ASN A 22 -12.03 5.56 -24.68
C ASN A 22 -11.00 5.61 -23.54
N TYR A 23 -10.32 6.74 -23.42
CA TYR A 23 -9.46 7.01 -22.29
C TYR A 23 -9.76 8.35 -21.65
N SER A 24 -9.53 8.44 -20.35
CA SER A 24 -9.60 9.65 -19.56
C SER A 24 -8.27 9.89 -18.87
N ILE A 25 -7.83 11.14 -18.84
CA ILE A 25 -6.59 11.53 -18.16
C ILE A 25 -6.95 12.41 -16.97
N TYR A 26 -6.50 12.00 -15.81
CA TYR A 26 -6.68 12.73 -14.56
C TYR A 26 -5.36 13.35 -14.12
N LYS A 27 -5.40 14.63 -13.82
CA LYS A 27 -4.24 15.40 -13.38
C LYS A 27 -4.58 16.23 -12.15
N LYS A 28 -3.53 16.55 -11.38
CA LYS A 28 -3.66 17.55 -10.30
C LYS A 28 -4.18 18.86 -10.87
N SER A 29 -5.17 19.41 -10.23
CA SER A 29 -5.77 20.70 -10.57
C SER A 29 -6.17 21.47 -9.30
N SER A 30 -6.66 22.69 -9.45
CA SER A 30 -7.25 23.46 -8.35
C SER A 30 -8.64 22.96 -7.93
N SER A 31 -9.20 22.00 -8.64
CA SER A 31 -10.46 21.34 -8.26
C SER A 31 -10.25 20.50 -7.00
N GLN A 32 -11.25 20.53 -6.11
CA GLN A 32 -11.26 19.65 -4.92
C GLN A 32 -11.33 18.16 -5.28
N SER A 33 -11.83 17.84 -6.49
CA SER A 33 -11.91 16.48 -7.01
C SER A 33 -10.85 16.26 -8.09
N SER A 34 -9.58 16.23 -7.69
CA SER A 34 -8.47 15.85 -8.55
C SER A 34 -7.47 15.02 -7.75
N ILE A 35 -6.57 14.30 -8.42
CA ILE A 35 -5.46 13.60 -7.73
C ILE A 35 -4.54 14.60 -7.03
N VAL A 36 -3.93 14.17 -5.93
CA VAL A 36 -3.10 15.04 -5.07
C VAL A 36 -1.77 15.43 -5.73
N SER A 37 -1.24 14.57 -6.60
CA SER A 37 -0.06 14.84 -7.43
C SER A 37 -0.16 14.16 -8.79
N ASN A 38 0.59 14.68 -9.78
CA ASN A 38 0.72 14.04 -11.09
C ASN A 38 1.71 12.88 -11.11
N TYR A 39 2.59 12.77 -10.13
CA TYR A 39 3.57 11.68 -10.06
C TYR A 39 2.94 10.48 -9.34
N VAL A 40 2.28 9.62 -10.12
CA VAL A 40 1.65 8.40 -9.62
C VAL A 40 2.69 7.28 -9.58
N LYS A 41 2.90 6.70 -8.40
CA LYS A 41 3.90 5.66 -8.15
C LYS A 41 3.31 4.26 -8.15
N ASP A 42 2.15 4.10 -7.49
CA ASP A 42 1.50 2.80 -7.39
C ASP A 42 -0.03 2.92 -7.33
N LEU A 43 -0.71 1.82 -7.64
CA LEU A 43 -2.16 1.70 -7.72
C LEU A 43 -2.65 0.42 -7.05
N ALA A 44 -3.64 0.53 -6.17
CA ALA A 44 -4.25 -0.63 -5.53
C ALA A 44 -5.79 -0.54 -5.61
N TRP A 45 -6.42 -1.60 -6.13
CA TRP A 45 -7.87 -1.68 -6.23
C TRP A 45 -8.49 -2.35 -5.01
N ASP A 46 -9.37 -1.63 -4.31
CA ASP A 46 -10.20 -2.19 -3.23
C ASP A 46 -11.46 -2.81 -3.84
N THR A 47 -11.45 -4.14 -3.99
CA THR A 47 -12.58 -4.90 -4.56
C THR A 47 -13.81 -4.88 -3.66
N ASN A 48 -13.64 -4.80 -2.33
CA ASN A 48 -14.75 -4.83 -1.39
C ASN A 48 -15.53 -3.52 -1.39
N ARG A 49 -14.83 -2.41 -1.61
CA ARG A 49 -15.43 -1.06 -1.57
C ARG A 49 -15.56 -0.43 -2.96
N ASN A 50 -15.09 -1.14 -3.99
CA ASN A 50 -15.11 -0.67 -5.37
C ASN A 50 -14.48 0.71 -5.53
N MET A 51 -13.24 0.87 -5.07
CA MET A 51 -12.48 2.12 -5.15
C MET A 51 -11.03 1.89 -5.52
N LEU A 52 -10.39 2.89 -6.12
CA LEU A 52 -8.97 2.87 -6.46
C LEU A 52 -8.18 3.72 -5.48
N TRP A 53 -7.16 3.14 -4.90
CA TRP A 53 -6.12 3.84 -4.15
C TRP A 53 -4.95 4.19 -5.05
N ILE A 54 -4.41 5.39 -4.88
CA ILE A 54 -3.40 5.97 -5.76
C ILE A 54 -2.29 6.54 -4.89
N ALA A 55 -1.10 5.91 -4.96
CA ALA A 55 0.11 6.40 -4.33
C ALA A 55 0.75 7.49 -5.19
N THR A 56 1.18 8.56 -4.56
CA THR A 56 1.88 9.66 -5.23
C THR A 56 3.07 10.16 -4.40
N ASP A 57 3.92 10.97 -5.00
CA ASP A 57 5.01 11.69 -4.32
C ASP A 57 4.53 12.79 -3.34
N ASN A 58 3.22 12.98 -3.21
CA ASN A 58 2.66 14.01 -2.32
C ASN A 58 1.38 13.53 -1.59
N GLY A 59 1.34 12.27 -1.20
CA GLY A 59 0.26 11.65 -0.44
C GLY A 59 -0.55 10.64 -1.24
N LEU A 60 -1.68 10.26 -0.66
CA LEU A 60 -2.62 9.30 -1.22
C LEU A 60 -3.83 10.01 -1.83
N SER A 61 -4.30 9.48 -2.95
CA SER A 61 -5.63 9.79 -3.48
C SER A 61 -6.49 8.53 -3.48
N ARG A 62 -7.78 8.70 -3.31
CA ARG A 62 -8.79 7.66 -3.43
C ARG A 62 -9.81 8.07 -4.48
N TYR A 63 -10.04 7.25 -5.49
CA TYR A 63 -11.08 7.46 -6.49
C TYR A 63 -12.28 6.57 -6.21
N ILE A 64 -13.47 7.16 -6.18
CA ILE A 64 -14.74 6.46 -6.01
C ILE A 64 -15.51 6.52 -7.33
N PRO A 65 -15.61 5.40 -8.08
CA PRO A 65 -16.24 5.39 -9.41
C PRO A 65 -17.70 5.78 -9.40
N SER A 66 -18.48 5.42 -8.36
CA SER A 66 -19.90 5.74 -8.25
C SER A 66 -20.19 7.24 -8.12
N GLU A 67 -19.20 8.00 -7.67
CA GLU A 67 -19.29 9.45 -7.49
C GLU A 67 -18.50 10.24 -8.55
N ASP A 68 -17.63 9.54 -9.30
CA ASP A 68 -16.63 10.13 -10.19
C ASP A 68 -15.80 11.21 -9.48
N LYS A 69 -15.32 10.88 -8.25
CA LYS A 69 -14.59 11.82 -7.40
C LYS A 69 -13.31 11.27 -6.84
N PHE A 70 -12.36 12.18 -6.67
CA PHE A 70 -11.13 11.95 -5.93
C PHE A 70 -11.21 12.56 -4.54
N PHE A 71 -10.69 11.85 -3.56
CA PHE A 71 -10.48 12.31 -2.18
C PHE A 71 -9.00 12.17 -1.86
N ASN A 72 -8.41 13.22 -1.32
CA ASN A 72 -6.98 13.28 -1.05
C ASN A 72 -6.71 13.18 0.43
N ILE A 73 -5.69 12.39 0.77
CA ILE A 73 -5.16 12.23 2.11
C ILE A 73 -3.73 12.76 2.07
N GLN A 74 -3.52 13.90 2.71
CA GLN A 74 -2.19 14.48 2.90
C GLN A 74 -1.94 14.60 4.40
N THR A 75 -0.70 14.48 4.79
CA THR A 75 -0.30 14.83 6.14
C THR A 75 -0.30 16.35 6.30
N THR A 76 -0.83 16.78 7.42
CA THR A 76 -0.46 18.10 7.96
C THR A 76 0.68 17.88 8.96
N PRO A 77 1.58 18.86 9.17
CA PRO A 77 2.70 18.74 10.12
C PRO A 77 2.32 18.42 11.57
N TYR A 78 1.03 18.29 11.86
CA TYR A 78 0.46 18.06 13.19
C TYR A 78 -0.48 16.85 13.27
N ALA A 79 -0.57 16.04 12.22
CA ALA A 79 -1.41 14.84 12.25
C ALA A 79 -0.51 13.60 12.34
N ASP A 80 -0.66 12.83 13.42
CA ASP A 80 0.01 11.53 13.66
C ASP A 80 -0.42 10.43 12.65
N SER A 81 -0.78 10.79 11.42
CA SER A 81 -1.53 9.84 10.58
C SER A 81 -0.85 9.41 9.29
N ILE A 82 -0.01 10.20 8.68
CA ILE A 82 0.91 9.80 7.61
C ILE A 82 2.14 10.67 7.80
N VAL A 83 3.24 10.10 8.18
CA VAL A 83 4.44 10.86 8.57
C VAL A 83 5.15 11.44 7.35
N GLU A 84 4.98 10.76 6.20
CA GLU A 84 5.56 11.18 4.91
C GLU A 84 4.52 11.14 3.78
N ASN A 85 4.63 12.07 2.86
CA ASN A 85 3.72 12.16 1.71
C ASN A 85 4.21 11.42 0.47
N ASP A 86 5.49 11.01 0.43
CA ASP A 86 6.07 10.34 -0.72
C ASP A 86 5.84 8.83 -0.66
N ILE A 87 4.63 8.40 -1.04
CA ILE A 87 4.20 7.00 -0.97
C ILE A 87 4.78 6.20 -2.11
N SER A 88 5.42 5.07 -1.82
CA SER A 88 6.08 4.22 -2.82
C SER A 88 5.22 3.08 -3.30
N GLU A 89 4.74 2.23 -2.39
CA GLU A 89 3.97 1.02 -2.68
C GLU A 89 2.70 0.93 -1.85
N LEU A 90 1.68 0.27 -2.40
CA LEU A 90 0.37 0.08 -1.78
C LEU A 90 -0.08 -1.38 -1.79
N LEU A 91 -0.71 -1.79 -0.69
CA LEU A 91 -1.50 -3.00 -0.62
C LEU A 91 -2.84 -2.71 0.06
N VAL A 92 -3.94 -3.01 -0.61
CA VAL A 92 -5.24 -3.06 0.04
C VAL A 92 -5.46 -4.45 0.62
N ALA A 93 -5.30 -4.56 1.93
CA ALA A 93 -5.62 -5.76 2.68
C ALA A 93 -7.15 -5.80 2.93
N THR A 94 -7.87 -6.40 1.98
CA THR A 94 -9.34 -6.33 1.92
C THR A 94 -10.01 -7.03 3.08
N ARG A 95 -9.40 -8.10 3.61
CA ARG A 95 -9.96 -8.87 4.74
C ARG A 95 -9.83 -8.17 6.07
N SER A 96 -8.70 -7.50 6.29
CA SER A 96 -8.45 -6.72 7.51
C SER A 96 -9.01 -5.29 7.44
N GLY A 97 -9.44 -4.82 6.26
CA GLY A 97 -9.90 -3.45 6.06
C GLY A 97 -8.77 -2.44 6.25
N ARG A 98 -7.55 -2.77 5.83
CA ARG A 98 -6.37 -1.94 6.00
C ARG A 98 -5.71 -1.63 4.67
N LEU A 99 -5.16 -0.44 4.56
CA LEU A 99 -4.24 -0.04 3.50
C LEU A 99 -2.83 -0.02 4.08
N TRP A 100 -1.95 -0.83 3.50
CA TRP A 100 -0.54 -0.87 3.82
C TRP A 100 0.24 -0.07 2.78
N TYR A 101 1.27 0.64 3.20
CA TYR A 101 2.09 1.43 2.29
C TYR A 101 3.50 1.64 2.84
N THR A 102 4.44 1.84 1.91
CA THR A 102 5.80 2.29 2.18
C THR A 102 5.98 3.72 1.72
N THR A 103 7.02 4.39 2.21
CA THR A 103 7.43 5.72 1.80
C THR A 103 8.90 5.74 1.40
N GLU A 104 9.31 6.75 0.61
CA GLU A 104 10.70 6.84 0.14
C GLU A 104 11.69 7.22 1.26
N THR A 105 11.24 7.96 2.23
CA THR A 105 12.13 8.63 3.20
C THR A 105 12.06 8.04 4.59
N GLU A 106 10.94 7.44 4.98
CA GLU A 106 10.81 6.75 6.26
C GLU A 106 10.99 5.24 6.11
N PRO A 107 11.90 4.65 6.87
CA PRO A 107 12.12 3.21 6.86
C PRO A 107 10.91 2.46 7.46
N GLY A 108 10.73 1.20 7.08
CA GLY A 108 9.65 0.36 7.60
C GLY A 108 8.36 0.42 6.80
N ILE A 109 7.23 0.11 7.43
CA ILE A 109 5.93 -0.01 6.77
C ILE A 109 4.82 0.65 7.58
N ASN A 110 3.91 1.28 6.88
CA ASN A 110 2.76 1.97 7.46
C ASN A 110 1.45 1.24 7.16
N CYS A 111 0.47 1.38 8.05
CA CYS A 111 -0.88 0.96 7.72
C CYS A 111 -1.94 1.91 8.27
N LEU A 112 -3.01 2.12 7.53
CA LEU A 112 -4.19 2.87 7.96
C LEU A 112 -5.47 2.06 7.74
N SER A 113 -6.54 2.42 8.46
CA SER A 113 -7.86 1.85 8.19
C SER A 113 -8.39 2.42 6.87
N VAL A 114 -8.95 1.56 6.01
CA VAL A 114 -9.66 2.02 4.80
C VAL A 114 -11.07 2.52 5.12
N GLU A 115 -11.57 2.24 6.33
CA GLU A 115 -12.86 2.70 6.83
C GLU A 115 -12.70 4.03 7.55
N PHE A 116 -12.78 5.12 6.81
CA PHE A 116 -12.87 6.46 7.38
C PHE A 116 -13.85 7.31 6.59
N ASP A 117 -14.44 8.27 7.29
CA ASP A 117 -15.37 9.23 6.69
C ASP A 117 -14.63 10.12 5.69
N SER A 118 -15.05 10.07 4.44
CA SER A 118 -14.48 10.91 3.36
C SER A 118 -14.72 12.41 3.57
N GLU A 119 -15.69 12.77 4.40
CA GLU A 119 -15.98 14.16 4.75
C GLU A 119 -15.18 14.63 5.97
N SER A 120 -14.54 13.70 6.67
CA SER A 120 -13.65 14.03 7.78
C SER A 120 -12.47 14.85 7.28
N LYS A 121 -12.23 16.00 7.93
CA LYS A 121 -11.06 16.84 7.66
C LYS A 121 -9.77 16.27 8.24
N SER A 122 -9.87 15.24 9.04
CA SER A 122 -8.72 14.56 9.64
C SER A 122 -8.47 13.24 8.93
N PRO A 123 -7.24 12.98 8.47
CA PRO A 123 -6.88 11.68 7.94
C PRO A 123 -7.01 10.61 9.04
N PRO A 124 -7.25 9.33 8.67
CA PRO A 124 -7.28 8.26 9.66
C PRO A 124 -5.90 8.11 10.30
N PRO A 125 -5.84 7.69 11.58
CA PRO A 125 -4.55 7.41 12.22
C PRO A 125 -3.84 6.27 11.47
N ALA A 126 -2.58 6.46 11.16
CA ALA A 126 -1.71 5.42 10.64
C ALA A 126 -0.91 4.77 11.77
N ASN A 127 -0.71 3.47 11.68
CA ASN A 127 0.27 2.77 12.50
C ASN A 127 1.55 2.63 11.68
N HIS A 128 2.67 2.90 12.29
CA HIS A 128 4.00 2.74 11.72
C HIS A 128 4.72 1.58 12.39
N PHE A 129 5.41 0.76 11.62
CA PHE A 129 6.17 -0.39 12.10
C PHE A 129 7.60 -0.31 11.56
N GLU A 130 8.54 -0.31 12.49
CA GLU A 130 9.97 -0.33 12.23
C GLU A 130 10.64 -1.56 12.84
N HIS A 131 11.82 -1.88 12.32
CA HIS A 131 12.69 -2.86 12.94
C HIS A 131 13.30 -2.31 14.23
N ASP A 132 13.07 -3.02 15.33
CA ASP A 132 13.74 -2.80 16.62
C ASP A 132 14.67 -3.99 16.89
N PRO A 133 16.00 -3.80 16.93
CA PRO A 133 16.95 -4.89 17.18
C PRO A 133 16.80 -5.52 18.58
N ILE A 134 16.08 -4.90 19.49
CA ILE A 134 15.82 -5.41 20.85
C ILE A 134 14.49 -6.16 20.92
N ASP A 135 13.50 -5.79 20.08
CA ASP A 135 12.20 -6.45 20.04
C ASP A 135 12.14 -7.47 18.89
N GLU A 136 12.33 -8.75 19.21
CA GLU A 136 12.19 -9.85 18.25
C GLU A 136 10.80 -9.95 17.58
N LYS A 137 9.83 -9.17 18.03
CA LYS A 137 8.47 -9.12 17.49
C LYS A 137 8.23 -7.89 16.60
N SER A 138 9.22 -7.04 16.43
CA SER A 138 9.21 -5.99 15.42
C SER A 138 9.33 -6.59 14.01
N ILE A 139 9.25 -5.80 12.94
CA ILE A 139 9.57 -6.30 11.60
C ILE A 139 11.06 -6.67 11.50
N ALA A 140 11.38 -7.62 10.61
CA ALA A 140 12.76 -8.15 10.53
C ALA A 140 13.77 -7.14 9.97
N ASP A 141 13.33 -6.20 9.17
CA ASP A 141 14.18 -5.20 8.50
C ASP A 141 13.30 -4.00 8.09
N ASN A 142 13.89 -2.82 8.04
CA ASN A 142 13.24 -1.59 7.58
C ASN A 142 13.21 -1.44 6.04
N ASN A 143 14.06 -2.19 5.34
CA ASN A 143 14.07 -2.22 3.88
C ASN A 143 13.02 -3.20 3.37
N ILE A 144 11.80 -2.70 3.14
CA ILE A 144 10.68 -3.48 2.61
C ILE A 144 10.82 -3.58 1.10
N THR A 145 10.67 -4.79 0.56
CA THR A 145 10.81 -5.06 -0.88
C THR A 145 9.50 -5.46 -1.54
N ASP A 146 8.58 -6.03 -0.78
CA ASP A 146 7.24 -6.41 -1.24
C ASP A 146 6.37 -6.83 -0.06
N PHE A 147 5.06 -6.76 -0.19
CA PHE A 147 4.13 -7.22 0.84
C PHE A 147 2.78 -7.63 0.25
N ILE A 148 2.18 -8.68 0.82
CA ILE A 148 0.91 -9.24 0.37
C ILE A 148 0.00 -9.64 1.54
N GLU A 149 -1.31 -9.70 1.31
CA GLU A 149 -2.28 -10.33 2.20
C GLU A 149 -2.60 -11.75 1.70
N ASP A 150 -2.53 -12.74 2.60
CA ASP A 150 -2.93 -14.11 2.29
C ASP A 150 -4.45 -14.33 2.42
N ARG A 151 -4.91 -15.54 2.06
CA ARG A 151 -6.34 -15.91 2.15
C ARG A 151 -6.92 -15.89 3.57
N ALA A 152 -6.07 -16.00 4.58
CA ALA A 152 -6.47 -15.95 5.99
C ALA A 152 -6.51 -14.52 6.53
N GLY A 153 -6.08 -13.53 5.74
CA GLY A 153 -6.00 -12.13 6.13
C GLY A 153 -4.72 -11.76 6.85
N HIS A 154 -3.70 -12.62 6.80
CA HIS A 154 -2.38 -12.29 7.34
C HIS A 154 -1.57 -11.49 6.32
N VAL A 155 -0.69 -10.62 6.79
CA VAL A 155 0.22 -9.86 5.94
C VAL A 155 1.62 -10.45 6.00
N TRP A 156 2.16 -10.73 4.83
CA TRP A 156 3.52 -11.21 4.61
C TRP A 156 4.34 -10.06 4.03
N ILE A 157 5.51 -9.80 4.63
CA ILE A 157 6.36 -8.67 4.29
C ILE A 157 7.74 -9.21 3.94
N GLY A 158 8.14 -9.06 2.67
CA GLY A 158 9.48 -9.37 2.19
C GLY A 158 10.46 -8.26 2.53
N THR A 159 11.66 -8.61 2.94
CA THR A 159 12.69 -7.65 3.29
C THR A 159 13.95 -7.82 2.46
N GLY A 160 14.75 -6.77 2.36
CA GLY A 160 15.96 -6.74 1.53
C GLY A 160 17.10 -7.62 2.02
N GLN A 161 17.14 -7.98 3.32
CA GLN A 161 18.28 -8.71 3.88
C GLN A 161 17.94 -9.71 5.00
N ASN A 162 16.77 -9.56 5.66
CA ASN A 162 16.44 -10.32 6.86
C ASN A 162 15.23 -11.27 6.69
N GLY A 163 14.97 -11.72 5.44
CA GLY A 163 13.95 -12.70 5.13
C GLY A 163 12.54 -12.13 5.10
N ILE A 164 11.59 -12.86 5.67
CA ILE A 164 10.16 -12.54 5.62
C ILE A 164 9.63 -12.31 7.03
N SER A 165 8.90 -11.22 7.22
CA SER A 165 8.08 -10.97 8.39
C SER A 165 6.63 -11.36 8.10
N PHE A 166 6.00 -12.03 9.06
CA PHE A 166 4.62 -12.46 9.01
C PHE A 166 3.84 -11.83 10.14
N LEU A 167 2.80 -11.07 9.80
CA LEU A 167 1.89 -10.44 10.76
C LEU A 167 0.55 -11.16 10.80
N SER A 168 0.26 -11.76 11.96
CA SER A 168 -1.07 -12.31 12.26
C SER A 168 -1.86 -11.34 13.12
N PHE A 169 -3.02 -10.88 12.63
CA PHE A 169 -3.89 -9.97 13.39
C PHE A 169 -4.51 -10.62 14.63
N VAL A 170 -4.59 -11.95 14.67
CA VAL A 170 -5.07 -12.69 15.87
C VAL A 170 -4.10 -12.54 17.04
N LYS A 171 -2.80 -12.36 16.75
CA LYS A 171 -1.74 -12.25 17.77
C LYS A 171 -1.11 -10.87 17.86
N SER A 172 -1.36 -9.98 16.88
CA SER A 172 -0.76 -8.64 16.77
C SER A 172 0.77 -8.61 16.90
N LYS A 173 1.44 -9.64 16.39
CA LYS A 173 2.88 -9.84 16.53
C LYS A 173 3.47 -10.37 15.24
N PHE A 174 4.68 -9.91 14.91
CA PHE A 174 5.45 -10.44 13.80
C PHE A 174 6.12 -11.78 14.17
N THR A 175 6.21 -12.64 13.19
CA THR A 175 7.08 -13.84 13.17
C THR A 175 7.96 -13.75 11.94
N HIS A 176 9.16 -14.33 12.00
CA HIS A 176 10.13 -14.21 10.92
C HIS A 176 10.43 -15.57 10.32
N HIS A 177 10.59 -15.60 9.00
CA HIS A 177 11.12 -16.71 8.26
C HIS A 177 12.42 -16.26 7.62
N ARG A 178 13.52 -16.94 7.96
CA ARG A 178 14.87 -16.66 7.48
C ARG A 178 15.44 -17.85 6.75
N TYR A 179 16.51 -17.62 5.98
CA TYR A 179 17.30 -18.70 5.41
C TYR A 179 17.84 -19.58 6.53
N ASP A 180 17.67 -20.88 6.36
CA ASP A 180 18.22 -21.90 7.24
C ASP A 180 18.88 -22.96 6.37
N GLN A 181 20.18 -23.13 6.53
CA GLN A 181 20.99 -24.06 5.73
C GLN A 181 20.57 -25.52 5.96
N GLU A 182 20.04 -25.85 7.13
CA GLU A 182 19.60 -27.20 7.50
C GLU A 182 18.18 -27.50 7.02
N ASN A 183 17.41 -26.48 6.60
CA ASN A 183 16.04 -26.63 6.12
C ASN A 183 15.97 -26.67 4.60
N GLU A 184 15.91 -27.87 4.02
CA GLU A 184 15.80 -28.05 2.56
C GLU A 184 14.56 -27.39 1.93
N TRP A 185 13.49 -27.21 2.70
CA TRP A 185 12.20 -26.63 2.26
C TRP A 185 12.03 -25.16 2.61
N GLY A 186 13.00 -24.59 3.31
CA GLY A 186 13.00 -23.19 3.72
C GLY A 186 13.43 -22.21 2.62
N LEU A 187 13.48 -20.94 2.99
CA LEU A 187 14.03 -19.89 2.13
C LEU A 187 15.47 -20.22 1.73
N LYS A 188 15.84 -19.90 0.51
CA LYS A 188 17.21 -20.09 -0.02
C LYS A 188 18.08 -18.84 0.10
N SER A 189 17.50 -17.73 0.52
CA SER A 189 18.16 -16.44 0.79
C SER A 189 17.29 -15.60 1.71
N ASP A 190 17.90 -14.75 2.52
CA ASP A 190 17.22 -13.73 3.33
C ASP A 190 16.89 -12.47 2.52
N LYS A 191 17.43 -12.37 1.31
CA LYS A 191 17.10 -11.29 0.40
C LYS A 191 15.90 -11.66 -0.45
N ILE A 192 14.79 -11.02 -0.18
CA ILE A 192 13.51 -11.21 -0.88
C ILE A 192 13.34 -10.06 -1.88
N TYR A 193 12.88 -10.37 -3.07
CA TYR A 193 12.62 -9.38 -4.11
C TYR A 193 11.14 -9.20 -4.39
N SER A 194 10.36 -10.26 -4.25
CA SER A 194 8.91 -10.23 -4.49
C SER A 194 8.20 -11.41 -3.84
N ILE A 195 6.94 -11.23 -3.51
CA ILE A 195 6.05 -12.26 -2.95
C ILE A 195 4.75 -12.27 -3.76
N THR A 196 4.19 -13.45 -3.98
CA THR A 196 2.87 -13.56 -4.62
C THR A 196 2.06 -14.71 -4.05
N THR A 197 0.75 -14.61 -4.15
CA THR A 197 -0.17 -15.72 -3.83
C THR A 197 -0.65 -16.39 -5.11
N MET A 198 -0.83 -17.71 -5.06
CA MET A 198 -1.57 -18.41 -6.11
C MET A 198 -3.07 -18.28 -5.84
N THR A 199 -3.80 -17.85 -6.84
CA THR A 199 -5.27 -17.89 -6.88
C THR A 199 -5.67 -19.12 -7.68
N ASP A 200 -6.41 -20.06 -7.06
CA ASP A 200 -7.09 -21.15 -7.75
C ASP A 200 -8.35 -20.63 -8.42
#